data_fceee390a1de3cc773429964f55c94f4
#
_entry.id   fceee390a1de3cc773429964f55c94f4
#
_cell.length_a   1.000
_cell.length_b   1.000
_cell.length_c   1.000
_cell.angle_alpha   90.00
_cell.angle_beta   90.00
_cell.angle_gamma   90.00
#
_symmetry.space_group_name_H-M   'P 1'
#
loop_
_entity.id
_entity.type
_entity.pdbx_description
1 polymer ?
#
loop_
_entity_poly.entity_id
_entity_poly.type
_entity_poly.pdbx_seq_one_letter_code
_entity_poly.pdbx_strand_id
1 'polypeptide(L)'
;MSNMNIAILGSAGQIGAYLKEYLTKKGHEVTGVDIVDGIQNDLRVTPNTYVEGIIKKADFVFFLAFDVGGSHYLKKYQHTFQFINNNTRMMANTFALLKKYNKRFVFASSQMSNMSYSPYGVMKRVGELHTTALKGLTVKFWNVYGIENDMEKAHVITDFIRKGFEEGDFEMMTDGTEERQFLYAEDCCEALETVMENFTDFKPEDPLHITSFHATTIKDVAAIIMGQFNMIGKPVKINPGLAKDSVQMDKRNEADTFITGWWMPKTNLQDGIAKVFEAMKNDRV
;
A
#
# COMPACT_ATOMS: atom_id res chain seq x y z
N MET A 1 -3.56 13.25 22.85
CA MET A 1 -3.28 11.79 22.76
C MET A 1 -2.00 11.47 23.48
N SER A 2 -1.87 10.30 24.11
CA SER A 2 -0.59 9.88 24.71
C SER A 2 0.38 9.50 23.62
N ASN A 3 1.64 9.93 23.75
CA ASN A 3 2.73 9.48 22.91
C ASN A 3 2.86 7.96 22.99
N MET A 4 3.00 7.27 21.86
CA MET A 4 3.10 5.81 21.76
C MET A 4 4.40 5.43 21.05
N ASN A 5 4.98 4.28 21.43
CA ASN A 5 6.04 3.63 20.67
C ASN A 5 5.41 2.78 19.57
N ILE A 6 5.59 3.16 18.32
CA ILE A 6 4.97 2.51 17.16
C ILE A 6 6.05 1.85 16.30
N ALA A 7 5.86 0.58 15.98
CA ALA A 7 6.69 -0.12 15.00
C ALA A 7 5.98 -0.17 13.64
N ILE A 8 6.68 0.22 12.57
CA ILE A 8 6.19 0.09 11.20
C ILE A 8 7.08 -0.91 10.47
N LEU A 9 6.56 -2.09 10.20
CA LEU A 9 7.24 -3.12 9.42
C LEU A 9 6.90 -2.90 7.94
N GLY A 10 7.91 -2.66 7.11
CA GLY A 10 7.76 -2.18 5.73
C GLY A 10 7.77 -0.65 5.65
N SER A 11 8.62 -0.01 6.45
CA SER A 11 8.66 1.45 6.63
C SER A 11 9.25 2.23 5.45
N ALA A 12 9.94 1.60 4.52
CA ALA A 12 10.43 2.22 3.30
C ALA A 12 9.51 2.00 2.08
N GLY A 13 8.47 1.17 2.24
CA GLY A 13 7.42 1.01 1.22
C GLY A 13 6.57 2.26 1.07
N GLN A 14 5.80 2.33 -0.03
CA GLN A 14 4.95 3.48 -0.36
C GLN A 14 4.11 3.98 0.83
N ILE A 15 3.30 3.11 1.44
CA ILE A 15 2.46 3.49 2.58
C ILE A 15 3.30 3.71 3.85
N GLY A 16 4.30 2.84 4.07
CA GLY A 16 5.12 2.87 5.28
C GLY A 16 5.92 4.15 5.45
N ALA A 17 6.47 4.70 4.37
CA ALA A 17 7.23 5.94 4.39
C ALA A 17 6.36 7.15 4.78
N TYR A 18 5.19 7.28 4.14
CA TYR A 18 4.22 8.31 4.49
C TYR A 18 3.72 8.17 5.93
N LEU A 19 3.39 6.94 6.37
CA LEU A 19 2.89 6.68 7.71
C LEU A 19 3.93 7.00 8.79
N LYS A 20 5.22 6.67 8.53
CA LYS A 20 6.31 6.98 9.44
C LYS A 20 6.45 8.49 9.65
N GLU A 21 6.46 9.26 8.57
CA GLU A 21 6.54 10.72 8.63
C GLU A 21 5.30 11.31 9.31
N TYR A 22 4.11 10.86 8.92
CA TYR A 22 2.84 11.32 9.45
C TYR A 22 2.74 11.13 10.96
N LEU A 23 2.97 9.91 11.47
CA LEU A 23 2.87 9.61 12.90
C LEU A 23 3.98 10.28 13.72
N THR A 24 5.17 10.47 13.15
CA THR A 24 6.25 11.23 13.79
C THR A 24 5.84 12.70 13.97
N LYS A 25 5.24 13.32 12.94
CA LYS A 25 4.70 14.70 13.03
C LYS A 25 3.57 14.82 14.06
N LYS A 26 2.84 13.75 14.32
CA LYS A 26 1.81 13.68 15.37
C LYS A 26 2.38 13.50 16.77
N GLY A 27 3.69 13.35 16.92
CA GLY A 27 4.40 13.25 18.18
C GLY A 27 4.57 11.84 18.74
N HIS A 28 4.35 10.80 17.94
CA HIS A 28 4.64 9.43 18.32
C HIS A 28 6.13 9.11 18.17
N GLU A 29 6.63 8.15 18.96
CA GLU A 29 7.96 7.56 18.78
C GLU A 29 7.87 6.41 17.76
N VAL A 30 8.31 6.64 16.52
CA VAL A 30 8.12 5.71 15.41
C VAL A 30 9.43 5.03 15.03
N THR A 31 9.46 3.70 15.16
CA THR A 31 10.58 2.87 14.70
C THR A 31 10.20 2.15 13.40
N GLY A 32 10.93 2.44 12.33
CA GLY A 32 10.79 1.74 11.04
C GLY A 32 11.63 0.48 10.99
N VAL A 33 11.12 -0.56 10.33
CA VAL A 33 11.82 -1.80 9.99
C VAL A 33 11.61 -2.07 8.51
N ASP A 34 12.68 -2.02 7.71
CA ASP A 34 12.65 -2.36 6.29
C ASP A 34 13.98 -2.96 5.83
N ILE A 35 13.94 -3.91 4.90
CA ILE A 35 15.13 -4.60 4.37
C ILE A 35 16.13 -3.63 3.71
N VAL A 36 15.65 -2.50 3.16
CA VAL A 36 16.52 -1.48 2.56
C VAL A 36 17.42 -0.78 3.58
N ASP A 37 17.04 -0.79 4.86
CA ASP A 37 17.82 -0.22 5.97
C ASP A 37 18.87 -1.21 6.53
N GLY A 38 19.05 -2.35 5.86
CA GLY A 38 20.08 -3.34 6.17
C GLY A 38 19.51 -4.70 6.58
N ILE A 39 20.39 -5.71 6.52
CA ILE A 39 20.02 -7.12 6.71
C ILE A 39 19.42 -7.42 8.09
N GLN A 40 19.76 -6.65 9.13
CA GLN A 40 19.18 -6.79 10.46
C GLN A 40 17.67 -6.52 10.48
N ASN A 41 17.15 -5.78 9.50
CA ASN A 41 15.73 -5.49 9.33
C ASN A 41 14.98 -6.55 8.50
N ASP A 42 15.65 -7.61 8.06
CA ASP A 42 15.03 -8.64 7.21
C ASP A 42 14.06 -9.52 8.03
N LEU A 43 12.78 -9.33 7.82
CA LEU A 43 11.70 -10.11 8.48
C LEU A 43 11.69 -11.59 8.09
N ARG A 44 12.41 -11.99 7.03
CA ARG A 44 12.53 -13.39 6.59
C ARG A 44 13.53 -14.19 7.44
N VAL A 45 14.38 -13.49 8.18
CA VAL A 45 15.42 -14.10 9.03
C VAL A 45 14.85 -14.47 10.41
N THR A 46 15.16 -15.66 10.88
CA THR A 46 14.83 -16.12 12.24
C THR A 46 15.94 -17.02 12.79
N PRO A 47 16.40 -16.83 14.03
CA PRO A 47 16.01 -15.75 14.96
C PRO A 47 16.51 -14.38 14.47
N ASN A 48 15.70 -13.34 14.72
CA ASN A 48 16.08 -11.94 14.45
C ASN A 48 15.88 -11.12 15.73
N THR A 49 16.93 -11.02 16.53
CA THR A 49 16.88 -10.35 17.84
C THR A 49 16.69 -8.85 17.73
N TYR A 50 17.09 -8.23 16.62
CA TYR A 50 16.92 -6.80 16.38
C TYR A 50 15.44 -6.46 16.18
N VAL A 51 14.77 -7.12 15.23
CA VAL A 51 13.34 -6.94 14.97
C VAL A 51 12.50 -7.35 16.18
N GLU A 52 12.89 -8.44 16.85
CA GLU A 52 12.24 -8.90 18.08
C GLU A 52 12.29 -7.83 19.17
N GLY A 53 13.45 -7.17 19.35
CA GLY A 53 13.62 -6.08 20.32
C GLY A 53 12.71 -4.88 20.02
N ILE A 54 12.53 -4.53 18.76
CA ILE A 54 11.62 -3.45 18.32
C ILE A 54 10.18 -3.82 18.60
N ILE A 55 9.71 -5.00 18.15
CA ILE A 55 8.34 -5.46 18.38
C ILE A 55 8.04 -5.57 19.87
N LYS A 56 8.99 -6.06 20.67
CA LYS A 56 8.83 -6.17 22.12
C LYS A 56 8.55 -4.82 22.80
N LYS A 57 9.21 -3.75 22.36
CA LYS A 57 9.07 -2.39 22.93
C LYS A 57 7.84 -1.65 22.42
N ALA A 58 7.35 -1.98 21.22
CA ALA A 58 6.25 -1.26 20.60
C ALA A 58 4.94 -1.40 21.39
N ASP A 59 4.18 -0.31 21.50
CA ASP A 59 2.80 -0.29 22.01
C ASP A 59 1.82 -0.71 20.91
N PHE A 60 2.17 -0.41 19.65
CA PHE A 60 1.38 -0.75 18.47
C PHE A 60 2.28 -1.13 17.29
N VAL A 61 1.83 -2.05 16.43
CA VAL A 61 2.58 -2.51 15.26
C VAL A 61 1.74 -2.37 14.00
N PHE A 62 2.25 -1.65 13.00
CA PHE A 62 1.74 -1.69 11.64
C PHE A 62 2.54 -2.71 10.82
N PHE A 63 1.92 -3.83 10.47
CA PHE A 63 2.55 -4.86 9.63
C PHE A 63 2.17 -4.60 8.16
N LEU A 64 2.96 -3.74 7.51
CA LEU A 64 2.77 -3.33 6.11
C LEU A 64 3.73 -4.07 5.17
N ALA A 65 4.80 -4.66 5.69
CA ALA A 65 5.82 -5.35 4.89
C ALA A 65 5.23 -6.49 4.09
N PHE A 66 5.51 -6.48 2.80
CA PHE A 66 5.18 -7.55 1.86
C PHE A 66 6.07 -7.41 0.62
N ASP A 67 6.47 -8.53 0.02
CA ASP A 67 7.10 -8.50 -1.30
C ASP A 67 5.99 -8.28 -2.34
N VAL A 68 5.82 -7.04 -2.77
CA VAL A 68 4.72 -6.60 -3.63
C VAL A 68 5.13 -5.35 -4.41
N GLY A 69 4.43 -5.08 -5.48
CA GLY A 69 4.52 -3.88 -6.30
C GLY A 69 3.28 -3.72 -7.16
N GLY A 70 3.30 -2.79 -8.10
CA GLY A 70 2.23 -2.56 -9.07
C GLY A 70 1.97 -3.74 -9.99
N SER A 71 1.05 -3.58 -10.94
CA SER A 71 0.60 -4.64 -11.85
C SER A 71 1.75 -5.26 -12.68
N HIS A 72 2.75 -4.47 -13.08
CA HIS A 72 3.94 -4.97 -13.77
C HIS A 72 4.73 -5.96 -12.91
N TYR A 73 4.98 -5.59 -11.66
CA TYR A 73 5.70 -6.41 -10.70
C TYR A 73 4.95 -7.72 -10.42
N LEU A 74 3.66 -7.65 -10.12
CA LEU A 74 2.84 -8.83 -9.84
C LEU A 74 2.76 -9.76 -11.04
N LYS A 75 2.56 -9.23 -12.26
CA LYS A 75 2.54 -10.03 -13.49
C LYS A 75 3.84 -10.81 -13.69
N LYS A 76 4.98 -10.22 -13.35
CA LYS A 76 6.30 -10.82 -13.52
C LYS A 76 6.66 -11.83 -12.42
N TYR A 77 6.31 -11.54 -11.15
CA TYR A 77 6.91 -12.23 -10.02
C TYR A 77 5.96 -13.05 -9.15
N GLN A 78 4.64 -12.76 -9.10
CA GLN A 78 3.75 -13.38 -8.11
C GLN A 78 3.66 -14.92 -8.20
N HIS A 79 3.96 -15.52 -9.35
CA HIS A 79 3.96 -16.96 -9.57
C HIS A 79 5.34 -17.62 -9.34
N THR A 80 6.35 -16.86 -8.91
CA THR A 80 7.68 -17.40 -8.64
C THR A 80 7.78 -17.99 -7.24
N PHE A 81 8.61 -19.02 -7.09
CA PHE A 81 8.93 -19.58 -5.79
C PHE A 81 9.47 -18.51 -4.83
N GLN A 82 10.34 -17.62 -5.31
CA GLN A 82 10.96 -16.59 -4.48
C GLN A 82 9.92 -15.62 -3.88
N PHE A 83 8.97 -15.16 -4.68
CA PHE A 83 7.88 -14.28 -4.22
C PHE A 83 7.05 -14.95 -3.12
N ILE A 84 6.62 -16.20 -3.37
CA ILE A 84 5.81 -16.97 -2.41
C ILE A 84 6.62 -17.22 -1.12
N ASN A 85 7.86 -17.68 -1.24
CA ASN A 85 8.72 -17.98 -0.10
C ASN A 85 9.06 -16.73 0.74
N ASN A 86 9.36 -15.59 0.10
CA ASN A 86 9.61 -14.33 0.81
C ASN A 86 8.43 -13.95 1.70
N ASN A 87 7.23 -13.93 1.13
CA ASN A 87 6.03 -13.51 1.83
C ASN A 87 5.63 -14.53 2.93
N THR A 88 5.74 -15.82 2.66
CA THR A 88 5.48 -16.86 3.66
C THR A 88 6.40 -16.71 4.87
N ARG A 89 7.70 -16.54 4.65
CA ARG A 89 8.68 -16.40 5.74
C ARG A 89 8.46 -15.12 6.55
N MET A 90 8.23 -13.98 5.89
CA MET A 90 7.93 -12.72 6.57
C MET A 90 6.70 -12.86 7.48
N MET A 91 5.60 -13.42 6.95
CA MET A 91 4.39 -13.62 7.73
C MET A 91 4.61 -14.56 8.90
N ALA A 92 5.20 -15.72 8.67
CA ALA A 92 5.42 -16.72 9.73
C ALA A 92 6.24 -16.15 10.90
N ASN A 93 7.35 -15.49 10.60
CA ASN A 93 8.24 -14.91 11.61
C ASN A 93 7.57 -13.74 12.35
N THR A 94 6.92 -12.84 11.62
CA THR A 94 6.29 -11.65 12.22
C THR A 94 5.11 -12.02 13.10
N PHE A 95 4.19 -12.88 12.64
CA PHE A 95 3.05 -13.31 13.45
C PHE A 95 3.49 -14.10 14.69
N ALA A 96 4.58 -14.86 14.62
CA ALA A 96 5.14 -15.53 15.80
C ALA A 96 5.61 -14.53 16.86
N LEU A 97 6.26 -13.43 16.46
CA LEU A 97 6.68 -12.37 17.39
C LEU A 97 5.49 -11.58 17.94
N LEU A 98 4.51 -11.23 17.11
CA LEU A 98 3.28 -10.55 17.54
C LEU A 98 2.52 -11.38 18.59
N LYS A 99 2.41 -12.71 18.38
CA LYS A 99 1.86 -13.65 19.35
C LYS A 99 2.68 -13.70 20.63
N LYS A 100 4.01 -13.85 20.51
CA LYS A 100 4.93 -13.98 21.66
C LYS A 100 4.80 -12.81 22.62
N TYR A 101 4.65 -11.59 22.10
CA TYR A 101 4.57 -10.36 22.88
C TYR A 101 3.16 -9.80 23.04
N ASN A 102 2.13 -10.53 22.61
CA ASN A 102 0.72 -10.16 22.71
C ASN A 102 0.47 -8.72 22.22
N LYS A 103 0.91 -8.40 21.00
CA LYS A 103 0.86 -7.02 20.47
C LYS A 103 -0.47 -6.67 19.85
N ARG A 104 -0.92 -5.42 20.07
CA ARG A 104 -1.94 -4.81 19.22
C ARG A 104 -1.30 -4.49 17.87
N PHE A 105 -1.96 -4.87 16.78
CA PHE A 105 -1.40 -4.65 15.45
C PHE A 105 -2.48 -4.57 14.38
N VAL A 106 -2.10 -3.90 13.28
CA VAL A 106 -2.83 -3.89 12.01
C VAL A 106 -2.01 -4.64 10.97
N PHE A 107 -2.65 -5.54 10.24
CA PHE A 107 -2.08 -6.21 9.06
C PHE A 107 -2.62 -5.59 7.77
N ALA A 108 -1.70 -5.21 6.89
CA ALA A 108 -2.02 -4.69 5.56
C ALA A 108 -2.40 -5.82 4.60
N SER A 109 -3.69 -6.02 4.39
CA SER A 109 -4.23 -6.88 3.35
C SER A 109 -4.54 -6.10 2.07
N SER A 110 -5.23 -6.70 1.15
CA SER A 110 -5.58 -6.14 -0.16
C SER A 110 -6.99 -6.54 -0.56
N GLN A 111 -7.64 -5.72 -1.35
CA GLN A 111 -8.89 -6.07 -2.02
C GLN A 111 -8.74 -7.34 -2.88
N MET A 112 -7.50 -7.70 -3.26
CA MET A 112 -7.22 -8.94 -4.01
C MET A 112 -7.25 -10.21 -3.14
N SER A 113 -7.41 -10.12 -1.81
CA SER A 113 -7.38 -11.28 -0.91
C SER A 113 -8.50 -12.29 -1.16
N ASN A 114 -9.54 -11.93 -1.90
CA ASN A 114 -10.62 -12.82 -2.35
C ASN A 114 -10.43 -13.37 -3.79
N MET A 115 -9.32 -13.01 -4.46
CA MET A 115 -8.99 -13.47 -5.81
C MET A 115 -8.16 -14.75 -5.76
N SER A 116 -8.81 -15.92 -5.83
CA SER A 116 -8.17 -17.24 -5.68
C SER A 116 -7.14 -17.57 -6.80
N TYR A 117 -7.22 -16.90 -7.93
CA TYR A 117 -6.28 -17.04 -9.05
C TYR A 117 -4.97 -16.26 -8.86
N SER A 118 -4.91 -15.35 -7.89
CA SER A 118 -3.73 -14.52 -7.60
C SER A 118 -2.96 -15.10 -6.41
N PRO A 119 -1.72 -15.59 -6.58
CA PRO A 119 -0.87 -16.00 -5.46
C PRO A 119 -0.70 -14.89 -4.42
N TYR A 120 -0.55 -13.64 -4.87
CA TYR A 120 -0.52 -12.47 -3.99
C TYR A 120 -1.80 -12.38 -3.14
N GLY A 121 -2.97 -12.46 -3.78
CA GLY A 121 -4.26 -12.41 -3.09
C GLY A 121 -4.44 -13.54 -2.08
N VAL A 122 -4.11 -14.78 -2.48
CA VAL A 122 -4.15 -15.95 -1.59
C VAL A 122 -3.26 -15.76 -0.37
N MET A 123 -2.04 -15.25 -0.54
CA MET A 123 -1.13 -15.01 0.58
C MET A 123 -1.63 -13.89 1.51
N LYS A 124 -2.24 -12.83 0.97
CA LYS A 124 -2.91 -11.81 1.80
C LYS A 124 -4.06 -12.44 2.61
N ARG A 125 -4.83 -13.35 2.00
CA ARG A 125 -5.88 -14.09 2.73
C ARG A 125 -5.32 -14.95 3.86
N VAL A 126 -4.18 -15.61 3.67
CA VAL A 126 -3.50 -16.35 4.75
C VAL A 126 -3.11 -15.39 5.89
N GLY A 127 -2.60 -14.20 5.56
CA GLY A 127 -2.29 -13.17 6.56
C GLY A 127 -3.52 -12.71 7.35
N GLU A 128 -4.68 -12.56 6.70
CA GLU A 128 -5.95 -12.24 7.36
C GLU A 128 -6.35 -13.31 8.38
N LEU A 129 -6.19 -14.59 8.03
CA LEU A 129 -6.50 -15.70 8.94
C LEU A 129 -5.60 -15.68 10.19
N HIS A 130 -4.29 -15.42 10.02
CA HIS A 130 -3.39 -15.23 11.16
C HIS A 130 -3.78 -14.03 12.02
N THR A 131 -4.15 -12.93 11.38
CA THR A 131 -4.54 -11.67 12.06
C THR A 131 -5.78 -11.90 12.93
N THR A 132 -6.82 -12.52 12.38
CA THR A 132 -8.04 -12.86 13.12
C THR A 132 -7.74 -13.80 14.30
N ALA A 133 -6.91 -14.84 14.08
CA ALA A 133 -6.53 -15.79 15.13
C ALA A 133 -5.74 -15.15 16.29
N LEU A 134 -5.02 -14.04 16.01
CA LEU A 134 -4.27 -13.28 17.00
C LEU A 134 -5.03 -12.05 17.53
N LYS A 135 -6.28 -11.85 17.15
CA LYS A 135 -7.12 -10.70 17.52
C LYS A 135 -6.52 -9.34 17.10
N GLY A 136 -5.75 -9.32 16.01
CA GLY A 136 -5.33 -8.11 15.32
C GLY A 136 -6.42 -7.60 14.40
N LEU A 137 -6.21 -6.43 13.80
CA LEU A 137 -7.12 -5.87 12.80
C LEU A 137 -6.54 -6.01 11.39
N THR A 138 -7.38 -6.36 10.44
CA THR A 138 -7.03 -6.40 9.03
C THR A 138 -7.56 -5.17 8.32
N VAL A 139 -6.68 -4.41 7.67
CA VAL A 139 -7.09 -3.35 6.73
C VAL A 139 -6.92 -3.84 5.30
N LYS A 140 -7.91 -3.61 4.45
CA LYS A 140 -7.87 -3.97 3.02
C LYS A 140 -7.62 -2.72 2.19
N PHE A 141 -6.39 -2.62 1.69
CA PHE A 141 -6.05 -1.56 0.74
C PHE A 141 -6.54 -1.89 -0.66
N TRP A 142 -6.89 -0.84 -1.37
CA TRP A 142 -7.22 -0.86 -2.78
C TRP A 142 -6.02 -0.31 -3.57
N ASN A 143 -6.15 0.81 -4.26
CA ASN A 143 -5.02 1.39 -4.98
C ASN A 143 -4.56 2.67 -4.27
N VAL A 144 -3.71 2.51 -3.26
CA VAL A 144 -3.06 3.66 -2.63
C VAL A 144 -2.01 4.21 -3.58
N TYR A 145 -1.93 5.54 -3.73
CA TYR A 145 -0.92 6.22 -4.54
C TYR A 145 -0.27 7.38 -3.80
N GLY A 146 0.95 7.70 -4.18
CA GLY A 146 1.80 8.72 -3.62
C GLY A 146 3.15 8.69 -4.31
N ILE A 147 4.16 9.31 -3.73
CA ILE A 147 5.53 9.20 -4.24
C ILE A 147 6.06 7.80 -3.95
N GLU A 148 6.71 7.18 -4.92
CA GLU A 148 7.33 5.87 -4.79
C GLU A 148 8.81 5.97 -5.18
N ASN A 149 9.68 5.40 -4.35
CA ASN A 149 11.13 5.43 -4.56
C ASN A 149 11.62 4.24 -5.41
N ASP A 150 10.93 3.10 -5.35
CA ASP A 150 11.26 1.89 -6.10
C ASP A 150 10.45 1.86 -7.41
N MET A 151 11.08 2.28 -8.50
CA MET A 151 10.42 2.38 -9.81
C MET A 151 10.08 1.01 -10.43
N GLU A 152 10.75 -0.07 -10.05
CA GLU A 152 10.36 -1.43 -10.47
C GLU A 152 9.02 -1.85 -9.87
N LYS A 153 8.71 -1.35 -8.69
CA LYS A 153 7.47 -1.62 -7.95
C LYS A 153 6.39 -0.56 -8.16
N ALA A 154 6.69 0.51 -8.90
CA ALA A 154 5.81 1.66 -9.05
C ALA A 154 4.41 1.28 -9.55
N HIS A 155 3.42 1.97 -9.02
CA HIS A 155 2.03 1.87 -9.43
C HIS A 155 1.73 2.85 -10.57
N VAL A 156 0.58 2.69 -11.21
CA VAL A 156 0.22 3.34 -12.47
C VAL A 156 0.39 4.86 -12.47
N ILE A 157 0.02 5.57 -11.39
CA ILE A 157 0.10 7.04 -11.34
C ILE A 157 1.56 7.51 -11.38
N THR A 158 2.40 6.95 -10.50
CA THR A 158 3.85 7.25 -10.47
C THR A 158 4.54 6.84 -11.77
N ASP A 159 4.23 5.63 -12.30
CA ASP A 159 4.81 5.14 -13.55
C ASP A 159 4.44 6.03 -14.74
N PHE A 160 3.20 6.48 -14.87
CA PHE A 160 2.76 7.35 -15.97
C PHE A 160 3.41 8.74 -15.89
N ILE A 161 3.51 9.34 -14.69
CA ILE A 161 4.19 10.62 -14.49
C ILE A 161 5.67 10.47 -14.85
N ARG A 162 6.35 9.41 -14.39
CA ARG A 162 7.76 9.12 -14.70
C ARG A 162 7.97 9.01 -16.20
N LYS A 163 7.19 8.15 -16.88
CA LYS A 163 7.28 7.95 -18.34
C LYS A 163 7.04 9.25 -19.11
N GLY A 164 6.04 10.02 -18.73
CA GLY A 164 5.78 11.31 -19.36
C GLY A 164 6.98 12.27 -19.29
N PHE A 165 7.72 12.27 -18.17
CA PHE A 165 8.95 13.05 -18.05
C PHE A 165 10.14 12.48 -18.82
N GLU A 166 10.29 11.17 -18.87
CA GLU A 166 11.47 10.47 -19.41
C GLU A 166 11.34 10.14 -20.90
N GLU A 167 10.16 9.66 -21.29
CA GLU A 167 9.92 9.10 -22.61
C GLU A 167 9.08 10.07 -23.50
N GLY A 168 8.32 10.98 -22.89
CA GLY A 168 7.32 11.81 -23.58
C GLY A 168 6.05 11.00 -23.87
N ASP A 169 5.67 10.88 -25.14
CA ASP A 169 4.51 10.09 -25.54
C ASP A 169 4.75 8.60 -25.34
N PHE A 170 3.79 7.86 -24.75
CA PHE A 170 3.90 6.42 -24.53
C PHE A 170 2.53 5.72 -24.62
N GLU A 171 2.56 4.39 -24.64
CA GLU A 171 1.38 3.53 -24.67
C GLU A 171 1.16 2.87 -23.31
N MET A 172 -0.11 2.82 -22.84
CA MET A 172 -0.48 2.07 -21.65
C MET A 172 -0.34 0.57 -21.87
N MET A 173 -0.14 -0.19 -20.80
CA MET A 173 -0.08 -1.65 -20.84
C MET A 173 -1.42 -2.28 -21.26
N THR A 174 -2.53 -1.62 -20.96
CA THR A 174 -3.90 -2.07 -21.22
C THR A 174 -4.67 -1.04 -22.03
N ASP A 175 -5.90 -1.38 -22.45
CA ASP A 175 -6.78 -0.42 -23.11
C ASP A 175 -7.33 0.66 -22.17
N GLY A 176 -7.01 0.58 -20.88
CA GLY A 176 -7.35 1.58 -19.86
C GLY A 176 -8.82 1.61 -19.46
N THR A 177 -9.63 0.60 -19.83
CA THR A 177 -11.05 0.54 -19.48
C THR A 177 -11.33 -0.05 -18.10
N GLU A 178 -10.32 -0.65 -17.49
CA GLU A 178 -10.42 -1.18 -16.12
C GLU A 178 -10.58 -0.06 -15.09
N GLU A 179 -11.45 -0.30 -14.14
CA GLU A 179 -11.74 0.63 -13.04
C GLU A 179 -10.96 0.26 -11.78
N ARG A 180 -10.50 1.29 -11.07
CA ARG A 180 -9.83 1.19 -9.77
C ARG A 180 -10.31 2.29 -8.85
N GLN A 181 -10.17 2.06 -7.53
CA GLN A 181 -10.41 3.08 -6.52
C GLN A 181 -9.06 3.57 -6.00
N PHE A 182 -8.70 4.81 -6.31
CA PHE A 182 -7.41 5.40 -5.97
C PHE A 182 -7.50 6.26 -4.72
N LEU A 183 -6.67 5.97 -3.72
CA LEU A 183 -6.60 6.69 -2.46
C LEU A 183 -5.23 7.36 -2.31
N TYR A 184 -5.21 8.65 -1.99
CA TYR A 184 -3.98 9.38 -1.72
C TYR A 184 -3.32 8.92 -0.41
N ALA A 185 -1.99 8.83 -0.40
CA ALA A 185 -1.24 8.23 0.70
C ALA A 185 -1.42 8.95 2.04
N GLU A 186 -1.60 10.27 2.06
CA GLU A 186 -1.87 10.99 3.32
C GLU A 186 -3.24 10.62 3.90
N ASP A 187 -4.28 10.51 3.06
CA ASP A 187 -5.60 10.04 3.50
C ASP A 187 -5.54 8.61 4.03
N CYS A 188 -4.70 7.75 3.41
CA CYS A 188 -4.43 6.41 3.90
C CYS A 188 -3.78 6.43 5.29
N CYS A 189 -2.88 7.36 5.57
CA CYS A 189 -2.26 7.53 6.89
C CYS A 189 -3.28 7.95 7.94
N GLU A 190 -4.19 8.88 7.62
CA GLU A 190 -5.29 9.26 8.52
C GLU A 190 -6.20 8.05 8.83
N ALA A 191 -6.52 7.22 7.83
CA ALA A 191 -7.30 6.01 8.05
C ALA A 191 -6.60 5.05 9.01
N LEU A 192 -5.30 4.82 8.82
CA LEU A 192 -4.51 3.94 9.68
C LEU A 192 -4.39 4.47 11.11
N GLU A 193 -4.20 5.79 11.29
CA GLU A 193 -4.25 6.44 12.61
C GLU A 193 -5.62 6.23 13.26
N THR A 194 -6.71 6.45 12.53
CA THR A 194 -8.08 6.23 13.01
C THR A 194 -8.29 4.78 13.48
N VAL A 195 -7.81 3.80 12.71
CA VAL A 195 -7.90 2.38 13.09
C VAL A 195 -7.06 2.07 14.34
N MET A 196 -5.88 2.67 14.48
CA MET A 196 -5.03 2.51 15.65
C MET A 196 -5.68 3.09 16.91
N GLU A 197 -6.22 4.31 16.81
CA GLU A 197 -6.83 5.03 17.93
C GLU A 197 -8.11 4.37 18.44
N ASN A 198 -8.91 3.83 17.52
CA ASN A 198 -10.17 3.16 17.81
C ASN A 198 -10.04 1.63 17.80
N PHE A 199 -8.82 1.10 18.05
CA PHE A 199 -8.51 -0.33 17.93
C PHE A 199 -9.46 -1.23 18.71
N THR A 200 -9.92 -0.81 19.88
CA THR A 200 -10.83 -1.58 20.75
C THR A 200 -12.29 -1.52 20.31
N ASP A 201 -12.65 -0.58 19.44
CA ASP A 201 -14.00 -0.41 18.92
C ASP A 201 -14.25 -1.30 17.69
N PHE A 202 -13.18 -1.80 17.10
CA PHE A 202 -13.21 -2.73 15.96
C PHE A 202 -13.04 -4.18 16.39
N LYS A 203 -13.64 -5.08 15.62
CA LYS A 203 -13.45 -6.52 15.76
C LYS A 203 -12.52 -7.06 14.67
N PRO A 204 -11.82 -8.17 14.90
CA PRO A 204 -10.93 -8.78 13.90
C PRO A 204 -11.58 -9.12 12.56
N GLU A 205 -12.90 -9.34 12.56
CA GLU A 205 -13.71 -9.66 11.39
C GLU A 205 -14.33 -8.44 10.69
N ASP A 206 -14.23 -7.24 11.27
CA ASP A 206 -14.80 -6.03 10.67
C ASP A 206 -14.16 -5.73 9.31
N PRO A 207 -14.94 -5.34 8.30
CA PRO A 207 -14.44 -5.11 6.96
C PRO A 207 -13.84 -3.69 6.82
N LEU A 208 -12.60 -3.51 7.29
CA LEU A 208 -11.90 -2.23 7.25
C LEU A 208 -11.29 -2.00 5.85
N HIS A 209 -12.10 -1.57 4.89
CA HIS A 209 -11.66 -1.22 3.55
C HIS A 209 -11.18 0.23 3.49
N ILE A 210 -9.89 0.43 3.23
CA ILE A 210 -9.26 1.75 3.12
C ILE A 210 -9.08 2.09 1.64
N THR A 211 -9.93 2.97 1.12
CA THR A 211 -10.01 3.34 -0.28
C THR A 211 -10.71 4.69 -0.47
N SER A 212 -10.72 5.20 -1.70
CA SER A 212 -11.45 6.44 -2.05
C SER A 212 -12.97 6.24 -2.15
N PHE A 213 -13.47 5.02 -2.23
CA PHE A 213 -14.87 4.66 -2.52
C PHE A 213 -15.39 5.16 -3.88
N HIS A 214 -14.51 5.68 -4.75
CA HIS A 214 -14.84 6.15 -6.09
C HIS A 214 -14.07 5.36 -7.15
N ALA A 215 -14.81 4.72 -8.05
CA ALA A 215 -14.21 4.02 -9.19
C ALA A 215 -13.79 5.03 -10.27
N THR A 216 -12.60 4.83 -10.82
CA THR A 216 -12.03 5.66 -11.89
C THR A 216 -11.32 4.76 -12.88
N THR A 217 -11.50 4.97 -14.19
CA THR A 217 -10.81 4.21 -15.21
C THR A 217 -9.33 4.62 -15.33
N ILE A 218 -8.48 3.73 -15.81
CA ILE A 218 -7.07 4.09 -16.09
C ILE A 218 -6.96 5.15 -17.17
N LYS A 219 -7.92 5.20 -18.13
CA LYS A 219 -8.02 6.28 -19.10
C LYS A 219 -8.24 7.65 -18.47
N ASP A 220 -9.10 7.72 -17.44
CA ASP A 220 -9.36 8.98 -16.74
C ASP A 220 -8.12 9.41 -15.93
N VAL A 221 -7.41 8.46 -15.31
CA VAL A 221 -6.11 8.74 -14.67
C VAL A 221 -5.11 9.29 -15.68
N ALA A 222 -5.00 8.67 -16.87
CA ALA A 222 -4.12 9.15 -17.94
C ALA A 222 -4.51 10.57 -18.38
N ALA A 223 -5.81 10.85 -18.55
CA ALA A 223 -6.30 12.19 -18.93
C ALA A 223 -5.93 13.27 -17.89
N ILE A 224 -6.06 12.96 -16.59
CA ILE A 224 -5.65 13.89 -15.51
C ILE A 224 -4.15 14.16 -15.59
N ILE A 225 -3.31 13.12 -15.77
CA ILE A 225 -1.85 13.26 -15.86
C ILE A 225 -1.46 14.06 -17.12
N MET A 226 -2.06 13.77 -18.27
CA MET A 226 -1.86 14.59 -19.49
C MET A 226 -2.20 16.07 -19.25
N GLY A 227 -3.26 16.34 -18.47
CA GLY A 227 -3.61 17.70 -18.05
C GLY A 227 -2.50 18.39 -17.26
N GLN A 228 -1.83 17.70 -16.35
CA GLN A 228 -0.69 18.24 -15.59
C GLN A 228 0.49 18.60 -16.51
N PHE A 229 0.82 17.75 -17.47
CA PHE A 229 1.87 18.00 -18.45
C PHE A 229 1.53 19.21 -19.35
N ASN A 230 0.26 19.35 -19.76
CA ASN A 230 -0.21 20.51 -20.53
C ASN A 230 -0.04 21.82 -19.74
N MET A 231 -0.35 21.83 -18.45
CA MET A 231 -0.21 23.02 -17.60
C MET A 231 1.24 23.52 -17.49
N ILE A 232 2.22 22.64 -17.58
CA ILE A 232 3.65 23.01 -17.57
C ILE A 232 4.22 23.25 -18.98
N GLY A 233 3.39 23.28 -20.02
CA GLY A 233 3.83 23.48 -21.39
C GLY A 233 4.62 22.34 -22.03
N LYS A 234 4.52 21.12 -21.49
CA LYS A 234 5.17 19.90 -22.00
C LYS A 234 4.09 18.85 -22.32
N PRO A 235 3.26 19.02 -23.35
CA PRO A 235 2.19 18.08 -23.64
C PRO A 235 2.73 16.68 -23.93
N VAL A 236 2.11 15.67 -23.33
CA VAL A 236 2.40 14.24 -23.48
C VAL A 236 1.12 13.53 -23.90
N LYS A 237 1.24 12.55 -24.81
CA LYS A 237 0.12 11.68 -25.19
C LYS A 237 0.30 10.32 -24.51
N ILE A 238 -0.71 9.89 -23.76
CA ILE A 238 -0.78 8.56 -23.18
C ILE A 238 -1.83 7.77 -23.95
N ASN A 239 -1.38 6.89 -24.84
CA ASN A 239 -2.24 6.15 -25.74
C ASN A 239 -2.75 4.85 -25.09
N PRO A 240 -4.00 4.42 -25.37
CA PRO A 240 -4.47 3.10 -24.95
C PRO A 240 -3.65 1.99 -25.61
N GLY A 241 -3.30 0.96 -24.82
CA GLY A 241 -2.77 -0.28 -25.34
C GLY A 241 -3.87 -1.21 -25.85
N LEU A 242 -3.49 -2.40 -26.29
CA LEU A 242 -4.42 -3.38 -26.85
C LEU A 242 -4.85 -4.46 -25.83
N ALA A 243 -4.08 -4.66 -24.78
CA ALA A 243 -4.34 -5.73 -23.80
C ALA A 243 -5.50 -5.36 -22.85
N LYS A 244 -6.14 -6.40 -22.31
CA LYS A 244 -7.04 -6.28 -21.16
C LYS A 244 -6.27 -6.52 -19.88
N ASP A 245 -6.80 -6.01 -18.76
CA ASP A 245 -6.21 -6.30 -17.46
C ASP A 245 -6.24 -7.81 -17.15
N SER A 246 -5.09 -8.33 -16.75
CA SER A 246 -4.90 -9.75 -16.40
C SER A 246 -4.50 -9.96 -14.94
N VAL A 247 -4.34 -8.88 -14.17
CA VAL A 247 -3.90 -8.94 -12.76
C VAL A 247 -5.10 -8.88 -11.81
N GLN A 248 -6.05 -8.03 -12.10
CA GLN A 248 -7.28 -7.89 -11.32
C GLN A 248 -8.50 -8.13 -12.23
N MET A 249 -8.76 -9.39 -12.53
CA MET A 249 -9.82 -9.79 -13.47
C MET A 249 -11.21 -9.77 -12.85
N ASP A 250 -11.33 -9.81 -11.52
CA ASP A 250 -12.62 -9.79 -10.84
C ASP A 250 -13.17 -8.36 -10.73
N LYS A 251 -14.19 -8.08 -11.54
CA LYS A 251 -14.87 -6.77 -11.56
C LYS A 251 -15.92 -6.59 -10.44
N ARG A 252 -16.15 -7.64 -9.63
CA ARG A 252 -17.19 -7.63 -8.59
C ARG A 252 -16.69 -7.23 -7.22
N ASN A 253 -15.42 -6.86 -7.10
CA ASN A 253 -14.91 -6.35 -5.84
C ASN A 253 -15.51 -4.96 -5.59
N GLU A 254 -16.37 -4.89 -4.60
CA GLU A 254 -16.91 -3.66 -4.06
C GLU A 254 -16.27 -3.38 -2.70
N ALA A 255 -15.94 -2.14 -2.45
CA ALA A 255 -15.43 -1.74 -1.15
C ALA A 255 -16.56 -1.72 -0.12
N ASP A 256 -16.33 -2.37 1.02
CA ASP A 256 -17.23 -2.22 2.16
C ASP A 256 -17.07 -0.81 2.75
N THR A 257 -18.19 -0.19 3.09
CA THR A 257 -18.24 1.18 3.61
C THR A 257 -18.25 1.25 5.14
N PHE A 258 -18.06 0.15 5.85
CA PHE A 258 -18.12 0.08 7.31
C PHE A 258 -17.23 1.15 7.99
N ILE A 259 -15.98 1.32 7.50
CA ILE A 259 -15.02 2.29 8.04
C ILE A 259 -15.50 3.75 7.94
N THR A 260 -16.44 4.05 7.04
CA THR A 260 -16.91 5.43 6.82
C THR A 260 -17.63 6.05 8.02
N GLY A 261 -18.01 5.24 9.00
CA GLY A 261 -18.50 5.73 10.31
C GLY A 261 -17.41 6.41 11.16
N TRP A 262 -16.14 6.21 10.84
CA TRP A 262 -14.99 6.76 11.59
C TRP A 262 -14.10 7.65 10.73
N TRP A 263 -13.96 7.32 9.44
CA TRP A 263 -13.05 8.00 8.54
C TRP A 263 -13.61 8.05 7.11
N MET A 264 -13.32 9.14 6.41
CA MET A 264 -13.59 9.34 4.99
C MET A 264 -12.39 10.01 4.31
N PRO A 265 -12.05 9.64 3.06
CA PRO A 265 -11.00 10.30 2.30
C PRO A 265 -11.38 11.77 2.01
N LYS A 266 -10.39 12.66 2.02
CA LYS A 266 -10.56 14.10 1.83
C LYS A 266 -9.98 14.60 0.51
N THR A 267 -8.96 13.90 0.00
CA THR A 267 -8.23 14.29 -1.21
C THR A 267 -8.89 13.65 -2.44
N ASN A 268 -9.44 14.46 -3.34
CA ASN A 268 -9.91 13.95 -4.62
C ASN A 268 -8.72 13.52 -5.52
N LEU A 269 -9.00 12.69 -6.52
CA LEU A 269 -7.96 12.11 -7.36
C LEU A 269 -7.14 13.16 -8.13
N GLN A 270 -7.78 14.22 -8.63
CA GLN A 270 -7.13 15.26 -9.39
C GLN A 270 -6.12 16.06 -8.55
N ASP A 271 -6.50 16.42 -7.32
CA ASP A 271 -5.62 17.15 -6.39
C ASP A 271 -4.47 16.26 -5.91
N GLY A 272 -4.76 15.00 -5.63
CA GLY A 272 -3.72 14.05 -5.22
C GLY A 272 -2.70 13.78 -6.34
N ILE A 273 -3.15 13.60 -7.58
CA ILE A 273 -2.25 13.47 -8.73
C ILE A 273 -1.41 14.73 -8.92
N ALA A 274 -2.00 15.93 -8.78
CA ALA A 274 -1.26 17.18 -8.87
C ALA A 274 -0.13 17.28 -7.83
N LYS A 275 -0.39 16.87 -6.57
CA LYS A 275 0.64 16.82 -5.52
C LYS A 275 1.79 15.87 -5.87
N VAL A 276 1.49 14.65 -6.34
CA VAL A 276 2.51 13.68 -6.76
C VAL A 276 3.30 14.20 -7.96
N PHE A 277 2.61 14.80 -8.95
CA PHE A 277 3.23 15.37 -10.14
C PHE A 277 4.23 16.49 -9.79
N GLU A 278 3.82 17.44 -8.96
CA GLU A 278 4.70 18.55 -8.53
C GLU A 278 5.91 18.04 -7.73
N ALA A 279 5.73 17.09 -6.85
CA ALA A 279 6.82 16.51 -6.11
C ALA A 279 7.85 15.81 -7.03
N MET A 280 7.38 14.96 -7.95
CA MET A 280 8.23 14.27 -8.94
C MET A 280 8.91 15.23 -9.93
N LYS A 281 8.28 16.37 -10.24
CA LYS A 281 8.88 17.42 -11.05
C LYS A 281 10.05 18.08 -10.32
N ASN A 282 9.88 18.40 -9.03
CA ASN A 282 10.87 19.10 -8.22
C ASN A 282 12.10 18.23 -7.91
N ASP A 283 11.95 16.93 -7.79
CA ASP A 283 13.08 15.99 -7.58
C ASP A 283 13.98 15.87 -8.83
N ARG A 284 13.58 16.43 -9.98
CA ARG A 284 14.32 16.41 -11.27
C ARG A 284 15.01 17.75 -11.61
N VAL A 285 14.78 18.77 -10.81
CA VAL A 285 15.41 20.10 -10.91
C VAL A 285 16.57 20.20 -9.94
#